data_418f2d9e42a3aa95f8624508ba71c302
#
_entry.id   418f2d9e42a3aa95f8624508ba71c302
#
_cell.length_a   1.000
_cell.length_b   1.000
_cell.length_c   1.000
_cell.angle_alpha   90.00
_cell.angle_beta   90.00
_cell.angle_gamma   90.00
#
_symmetry.space_group_name_H-M   'P 1'
#
loop_
_entity.id
_entity.type
_entity.pdbx_description
1 polymer ?
#
loop_
_entity_poly.entity_id
_entity_poly.type
_entity_poly.pdbx_seq_one_letter_code
_entity_poly.pdbx_strand_id
1 'polypeptide(L)'
;TMVESTKPLIAVGAIRTGCGKSQTSRRVIELLMEKGLRVVAVRHPMPYGDLNAQKVQRFAEVSDLEKHKCTIEEMEEYEPHVVRGNVIYAGVDYEAIIREAENDPKGCDVILWDGGNNDFPFYRPDLTITVTDPHRAGHELRYYPGEVTLRLADVVVINKMDSSAPGDINTVRESIQKVAPDAIVIDGASPIKVDDPSVIKGKRVLVVEDGPTLTHGEMKIGAGVVAAQKFGAASIIDPRPFTVGKLTETFEIYPNIGTLLPAMGYGEQQLKDLETTINNTECDSVVIGTPIDLNRIINIKKPNTRVYYDLQEIGHPNLSEVIDDFVKKHNL
;
A
#
# COMPACT_ATOMS: atom_id res chain seq x y z
N THR A 1 25.40 3.83 -2.42
CA THR A 1 25.44 5.04 -3.27
C THR A 1 24.05 5.21 -3.86
N MET A 2 23.39 6.32 -3.56
CA MET A 2 22.08 6.67 -4.12
C MET A 2 22.26 7.35 -5.47
N VAL A 3 21.34 7.12 -6.41
CA VAL A 3 21.28 7.84 -7.68
C VAL A 3 20.67 9.22 -7.45
N GLU A 4 21.24 10.25 -8.03
CA GLU A 4 20.72 11.61 -7.93
C GLU A 4 19.70 11.89 -9.03
N SER A 5 18.61 12.56 -8.66
CA SER A 5 17.58 13.06 -9.59
C SER A 5 17.90 14.49 -10.00
N THR A 6 17.54 14.86 -11.23
CA THR A 6 17.52 16.26 -11.70
C THR A 6 16.25 16.99 -11.30
N LYS A 7 15.25 16.26 -10.79
CA LYS A 7 13.99 16.79 -10.27
C LYS A 7 13.96 16.66 -8.75
N PRO A 8 13.28 17.56 -8.04
CA PRO A 8 13.02 17.39 -6.62
C PRO A 8 12.37 16.05 -6.32
N LEU A 9 12.84 15.36 -5.27
CA LEU A 9 12.45 14.00 -4.97
C LEU A 9 11.96 13.85 -3.52
N ILE A 10 10.76 13.32 -3.36
CA ILE A 10 10.17 12.93 -2.08
C ILE A 10 10.24 11.42 -1.95
N ALA A 11 10.77 10.92 -0.84
CA ALA A 11 10.73 9.49 -0.51
C ALA A 11 9.69 9.22 0.56
N VAL A 12 8.81 8.24 0.30
CA VAL A 12 7.87 7.71 1.29
C VAL A 12 8.25 6.28 1.64
N GLY A 13 8.59 6.07 2.89
CA GLY A 13 8.94 4.77 3.44
C GLY A 13 8.03 4.39 4.61
N ALA A 14 8.22 3.20 5.14
CA ALA A 14 7.51 2.74 6.33
C ALA A 14 8.40 1.88 7.21
N ILE A 15 8.08 1.79 8.49
CA ILE A 15 8.81 0.93 9.43
C ILE A 15 8.53 -0.56 9.19
N ARG A 16 7.38 -0.90 8.60
CA ARG A 16 6.96 -2.27 8.23
C ARG A 16 5.88 -2.28 7.15
N THR A 17 5.70 -3.43 6.51
CA THR A 17 4.55 -3.72 5.63
C THR A 17 3.23 -3.49 6.38
N GLY A 18 2.25 -2.89 5.71
CA GLY A 18 0.92 -2.64 6.27
C GLY A 18 0.79 -1.41 7.16
N CYS A 19 1.84 -0.59 7.36
CA CYS A 19 1.75 0.66 8.15
C CYS A 19 0.88 1.75 7.48
N GLY A 20 0.64 1.65 6.17
CA GLY A 20 -0.11 2.65 5.41
C GLY A 20 0.74 3.55 4.53
N LYS A 21 1.92 3.07 4.12
CA LYS A 21 2.82 3.77 3.19
C LYS A 21 2.09 4.19 1.91
N SER A 22 1.42 3.25 1.22
CA SER A 22 0.80 3.49 -0.08
C SER A 22 -0.31 4.55 -0.01
N GLN A 23 -1.12 4.59 1.07
CA GLN A 23 -2.09 5.67 1.25
C GLN A 23 -1.42 7.03 1.52
N THR A 24 -0.27 7.04 2.22
CA THR A 24 0.52 8.26 2.44
C THR A 24 1.14 8.76 1.14
N SER A 25 1.72 7.87 0.33
CA SER A 25 2.24 8.21 -1.01
C SER A 25 1.15 8.82 -1.90
N ARG A 26 -0.04 8.22 -1.93
CA ARG A 26 -1.18 8.78 -2.69
C ARG A 26 -1.58 10.17 -2.19
N ARG A 27 -1.63 10.36 -0.87
CA ARG A 27 -1.98 11.68 -0.29
C ARG A 27 -0.95 12.75 -0.65
N VAL A 28 0.34 12.43 -0.60
CA VAL A 28 1.41 13.35 -1.02
C VAL A 28 1.27 13.72 -2.50
N ILE A 29 1.01 12.74 -3.37
CA ILE A 29 0.78 12.98 -4.80
C ILE A 29 -0.43 13.88 -5.02
N GLU A 30 -1.56 13.62 -4.35
CA GLU A 30 -2.77 14.44 -4.44
C GLU A 30 -2.47 15.90 -4.07
N LEU A 31 -1.78 16.15 -2.96
CA LEU A 31 -1.40 17.50 -2.52
C LEU A 31 -0.51 18.23 -3.54
N LEU A 32 0.42 17.54 -4.17
CA LEU A 32 1.26 18.10 -5.23
C LEU A 32 0.45 18.41 -6.50
N MET A 33 -0.44 17.50 -6.89
CA MET A 33 -1.31 17.68 -8.06
C MET A 33 -2.33 18.80 -7.86
N GLU A 34 -2.88 18.97 -6.65
CA GLU A 34 -3.75 20.12 -6.28
C GLU A 34 -3.06 21.47 -6.50
N LYS A 35 -1.71 21.49 -6.44
CA LYS A 35 -0.89 22.67 -6.75
C LYS A 35 -0.53 22.79 -8.24
N GLY A 36 -1.06 21.91 -9.09
CA GLY A 36 -0.81 21.89 -10.52
C GLY A 36 0.51 21.25 -10.95
N LEU A 37 1.20 20.54 -10.05
CA LEU A 37 2.46 19.87 -10.33
C LEU A 37 2.23 18.47 -10.93
N ARG A 38 3.09 18.10 -11.88
CA ARG A 38 3.11 16.78 -12.50
C ARG A 38 4.04 15.87 -11.70
N VAL A 39 3.45 14.86 -11.09
CA VAL A 39 4.18 13.91 -10.24
C VAL A 39 4.37 12.59 -10.96
N VAL A 40 5.58 12.07 -10.96
CA VAL A 40 5.89 10.73 -11.43
C VAL A 40 6.32 9.89 -10.23
N ALA A 41 5.57 8.83 -9.95
CA ALA A 41 5.93 7.88 -8.91
C ALA A 41 6.95 6.86 -9.44
N VAL A 42 7.87 6.43 -8.59
CA VAL A 42 8.78 5.31 -8.86
C VAL A 42 8.62 4.30 -7.74
N ARG A 43 8.29 3.08 -8.11
CA ARG A 43 8.12 1.97 -7.18
C ARG A 43 9.40 1.14 -7.09
N HIS A 44 9.65 0.60 -5.93
CA HIS A 44 10.65 -0.43 -5.73
C HIS A 44 10.37 -1.67 -6.62
N PRO A 45 11.40 -2.38 -7.12
CA PRO A 45 11.19 -3.46 -8.06
C PRO A 45 10.50 -4.67 -7.42
N MET A 46 9.68 -5.33 -8.24
CA MET A 46 9.04 -6.60 -7.94
C MET A 46 9.43 -7.60 -9.03
N PRO A 47 10.60 -8.28 -8.91
CA PRO A 47 11.23 -9.02 -10.01
C PRO A 47 10.64 -10.44 -10.16
N TYR A 48 9.34 -10.53 -10.40
CA TYR A 48 8.64 -11.82 -10.53
C TYR A 48 8.65 -12.39 -11.94
N GLY A 49 9.02 -11.59 -12.95
CA GLY A 49 9.00 -11.96 -14.35
C GLY A 49 10.35 -11.98 -15.03
N ASP A 50 10.35 -11.76 -16.35
CA ASP A 50 11.56 -11.59 -17.15
C ASP A 50 12.23 -10.24 -16.83
N LEU A 51 13.39 -10.29 -16.18
CA LEU A 51 14.13 -9.11 -15.75
C LEU A 51 14.57 -8.20 -16.92
N ASN A 52 14.74 -8.74 -18.12
CA ASN A 52 15.05 -7.92 -19.30
C ASN A 52 13.82 -7.11 -19.73
N ALA A 53 12.64 -7.72 -19.68
CA ALA A 53 11.38 -7.03 -19.96
C ALA A 53 11.03 -6.05 -18.84
N GLN A 54 11.45 -6.35 -17.60
CA GLN A 54 11.23 -5.51 -16.41
C GLN A 54 12.37 -4.51 -16.16
N LYS A 55 13.23 -4.23 -17.15
CA LYS A 55 14.30 -3.26 -16.99
C LYS A 55 13.79 -1.88 -16.60
N VAL A 56 12.83 -1.35 -17.38
CA VAL A 56 12.07 -0.13 -17.12
C VAL A 56 10.64 -0.38 -17.60
N GLN A 57 9.67 -0.21 -16.72
CA GLN A 57 8.26 -0.34 -17.01
C GLN A 57 7.55 0.95 -16.62
N ARG A 58 6.72 1.46 -17.52
CA ARG A 58 5.90 2.65 -17.34
C ARG A 58 4.44 2.27 -17.31
N PHE A 59 3.72 2.77 -16.32
CA PHE A 59 2.29 2.57 -16.15
C PHE A 59 1.61 3.93 -16.06
N ALA A 60 0.79 4.25 -17.03
CA ALA A 60 0.03 5.50 -17.11
C ALA A 60 -1.46 5.28 -17.35
N GLU A 61 -1.82 4.06 -17.75
CA GLU A 61 -3.19 3.61 -18.01
C GLU A 61 -3.35 2.17 -17.50
N VAL A 62 -4.59 1.80 -17.18
CA VAL A 62 -4.90 0.46 -16.64
C VAL A 62 -4.48 -0.66 -17.62
N SER A 63 -4.57 -0.41 -18.93
CA SER A 63 -4.10 -1.34 -19.97
C SER A 63 -2.61 -1.64 -19.93
N ASP A 64 -1.79 -0.77 -19.30
CA ASP A 64 -0.36 -1.02 -19.15
C ASP A 64 -0.10 -2.19 -18.18
N LEU A 65 -1.01 -2.46 -17.22
CA LEU A 65 -0.90 -3.60 -16.31
C LEU A 65 -0.97 -4.94 -17.07
N GLU A 66 -1.89 -5.06 -18.03
CA GLU A 66 -2.00 -6.24 -18.90
C GLU A 66 -0.81 -6.34 -19.86
N LYS A 67 -0.44 -5.22 -20.48
CA LYS A 67 0.69 -5.12 -21.41
C LYS A 67 1.99 -5.62 -20.78
N HIS A 68 2.23 -5.29 -19.54
CA HIS A 68 3.40 -5.71 -18.78
C HIS A 68 3.21 -7.05 -18.04
N LYS A 69 2.03 -7.70 -18.17
CA LYS A 69 1.71 -8.99 -17.55
C LYS A 69 1.91 -8.97 -16.04
N CYS A 70 1.43 -7.93 -15.40
CA CYS A 70 1.56 -7.76 -13.95
C CYS A 70 0.88 -8.88 -13.17
N THR A 71 1.52 -9.32 -12.11
CA THR A 71 0.92 -10.18 -11.08
C THR A 71 -0.11 -9.40 -10.27
N ILE A 72 -0.95 -10.08 -9.46
CA ILE A 72 -1.87 -9.38 -8.53
C ILE A 72 -1.09 -8.43 -7.62
N GLU A 73 0.04 -8.88 -7.07
CA GLU A 73 0.86 -8.10 -6.14
C GLU A 73 1.44 -6.84 -6.79
N GLU A 74 1.88 -6.94 -8.05
CA GLU A 74 2.30 -5.76 -8.82
C GLU A 74 1.11 -4.82 -9.10
N MET A 75 -0.06 -5.36 -9.44
CA MET A 75 -1.28 -4.56 -9.63
C MET A 75 -1.69 -3.83 -8.35
N GLU A 76 -1.60 -4.46 -7.17
CA GLU A 76 -1.90 -3.85 -5.87
C GLU A 76 -1.10 -2.58 -5.61
N GLU A 77 0.12 -2.53 -6.14
CA GLU A 77 1.00 -1.37 -6.00
C GLU A 77 0.83 -0.33 -7.13
N TYR A 78 0.55 -0.75 -8.37
CA TYR A 78 0.54 0.17 -9.52
C TYR A 78 -0.85 0.70 -9.85
N GLU A 79 -1.90 -0.14 -9.78
CA GLU A 79 -3.26 0.23 -10.14
C GLU A 79 -3.79 1.42 -9.34
N PRO A 80 -3.59 1.52 -8.00
CA PRO A 80 -4.06 2.66 -7.23
C PRO A 80 -3.50 4.01 -7.68
N HIS A 81 -2.31 4.05 -8.28
CA HIS A 81 -1.75 5.24 -8.89
C HIS A 81 -2.42 5.56 -10.23
N VAL A 82 -2.48 4.56 -11.10
CA VAL A 82 -2.97 4.71 -12.48
C VAL A 82 -4.43 5.13 -12.53
N VAL A 83 -5.30 4.54 -11.70
CA VAL A 83 -6.74 4.89 -11.64
C VAL A 83 -6.98 6.31 -11.13
N ARG A 84 -6.01 6.91 -10.44
CA ARG A 84 -6.03 8.33 -10.02
C ARG A 84 -5.38 9.27 -11.03
N GLY A 85 -4.96 8.76 -12.20
CA GLY A 85 -4.30 9.53 -13.25
C GLY A 85 -2.81 9.77 -13.05
N ASN A 86 -2.19 9.13 -12.06
CA ASN A 86 -0.76 9.24 -11.80
C ASN A 86 0.03 8.31 -12.72
N VAL A 87 1.22 8.74 -13.13
CA VAL A 87 2.21 7.89 -13.80
C VAL A 87 3.08 7.23 -12.74
N ILE A 88 3.31 5.92 -12.89
CA ILE A 88 4.23 5.18 -12.05
C ILE A 88 5.22 4.38 -12.91
N TYR A 89 6.47 4.39 -12.49
CA TYR A 89 7.54 3.56 -13.04
C TYR A 89 7.94 2.48 -12.05
N ALA A 90 8.30 1.31 -12.57
CA ALA A 90 8.91 0.23 -11.82
C ALA A 90 9.94 -0.50 -12.68
N GLY A 91 10.77 -1.32 -12.07
CA GLY A 91 11.73 -2.15 -12.80
C GLY A 91 13.04 -2.32 -12.04
N VAL A 92 14.05 -2.91 -12.71
CA VAL A 92 15.29 -3.34 -12.07
C VAL A 92 16.50 -2.46 -12.38
N ASP A 93 16.41 -1.57 -13.37
CA ASP A 93 17.47 -0.61 -13.70
C ASP A 93 17.13 0.78 -13.13
N TYR A 94 17.58 1.05 -11.92
CA TYR A 94 17.19 2.25 -11.16
C TYR A 94 17.66 3.55 -11.82
N GLU A 95 18.81 3.55 -12.48
CA GLU A 95 19.29 4.75 -13.18
C GLU A 95 18.49 5.00 -14.45
N ALA A 96 18.24 3.96 -15.25
CA ALA A 96 17.39 4.09 -16.43
C ALA A 96 15.98 4.55 -16.08
N ILE A 97 15.39 3.99 -15.01
CA ILE A 97 14.05 4.36 -14.52
C ILE A 97 13.98 5.85 -14.17
N ILE A 98 14.95 6.38 -13.40
CA ILE A 98 14.88 7.78 -12.97
C ILE A 98 15.05 8.72 -14.18
N ARG A 99 15.91 8.37 -15.15
CA ARG A 99 16.11 9.18 -16.38
C ARG A 99 14.86 9.20 -17.26
N GLU A 100 14.15 8.08 -17.39
CA GLU A 100 12.87 8.04 -18.10
C GLU A 100 11.77 8.78 -17.35
N ALA A 101 11.67 8.63 -16.03
CA ALA A 101 10.71 9.32 -15.19
C ALA A 101 10.88 10.85 -15.23
N GLU A 102 12.10 11.35 -15.18
CA GLU A 102 12.44 12.79 -15.31
C GLU A 102 11.95 13.39 -16.64
N ASN A 103 11.88 12.57 -17.68
CA ASN A 103 11.53 12.94 -19.05
C ASN A 103 10.18 12.33 -19.48
N ASP A 104 9.29 12.00 -18.53
CA ASP A 104 8.00 11.39 -18.84
C ASP A 104 7.22 12.20 -19.89
N PRO A 105 6.58 11.56 -20.89
CA PRO A 105 5.81 12.25 -21.92
C PRO A 105 4.68 13.12 -21.38
N LYS A 106 4.11 12.79 -20.21
CA LYS A 106 3.11 13.64 -19.52
C LYS A 106 3.76 14.79 -18.73
N GLY A 107 5.09 14.82 -18.66
CA GLY A 107 5.90 15.76 -17.89
C GLY A 107 6.13 15.32 -16.45
N CYS A 108 7.21 15.85 -15.85
CA CYS A 108 7.60 15.56 -14.48
C CYS A 108 8.16 16.80 -13.82
N ASP A 109 7.53 17.25 -12.75
CA ASP A 109 7.99 18.37 -11.91
C ASP A 109 8.58 17.84 -10.61
N VAL A 110 8.01 16.76 -10.05
CA VAL A 110 8.44 16.10 -8.82
C VAL A 110 8.45 14.59 -9.02
N ILE A 111 9.47 13.93 -8.50
CA ILE A 111 9.51 12.47 -8.40
C ILE A 111 9.13 12.04 -6.99
N LEU A 112 8.25 11.06 -6.88
CA LEU A 112 7.92 10.42 -5.62
C LEU A 112 8.46 9.00 -5.61
N TRP A 113 9.44 8.71 -4.76
CA TRP A 113 9.85 7.35 -4.45
C TRP A 113 8.81 6.70 -3.53
N ASP A 114 8.02 5.79 -4.08
CA ASP A 114 7.10 4.93 -3.32
C ASP A 114 7.85 3.64 -2.97
N GLY A 115 8.64 3.69 -1.90
CA GLY A 115 9.57 2.65 -1.51
C GLY A 115 8.91 1.33 -1.12
N GLY A 116 9.72 0.29 -1.04
CA GLY A 116 9.33 -0.97 -0.41
C GLY A 116 9.21 -0.84 1.11
N ASN A 117 8.90 -1.95 1.75
CA ASN A 117 8.81 -1.99 3.21
C ASN A 117 10.12 -2.49 3.86
N ASN A 118 11.07 -2.94 3.03
CA ASN A 118 12.32 -3.54 3.44
C ASN A 118 13.51 -2.97 2.66
N ASP A 119 13.43 -1.73 2.20
CA ASP A 119 14.49 -1.06 1.46
C ASP A 119 14.61 0.42 1.81
N PHE A 120 15.77 0.97 1.49
CA PHE A 120 16.04 2.40 1.52
C PHE A 120 15.75 3.00 0.15
N PRO A 121 15.56 4.32 0.06
CA PRO A 121 15.47 4.99 -1.23
C PRO A 121 16.73 4.68 -2.07
N PHE A 122 16.53 4.28 -3.34
CA PHE A 122 17.64 4.14 -4.29
C PHE A 122 18.08 5.48 -4.84
N TYR A 123 17.23 6.46 -4.70
CA TYR A 123 17.44 7.84 -5.11
C TYR A 123 17.62 8.73 -3.90
N ARG A 124 18.46 9.75 -4.02
CA ARG A 124 18.70 10.71 -2.94
C ARG A 124 17.46 11.62 -2.78
N PRO A 125 16.76 11.55 -1.67
CA PRO A 125 15.59 12.36 -1.45
C PRO A 125 15.94 13.77 -0.96
N ASP A 126 15.09 14.74 -1.29
CA ASP A 126 15.08 16.08 -0.73
C ASP A 126 14.15 16.20 0.49
N LEU A 127 13.22 15.24 0.60
CA LEU A 127 12.29 15.08 1.73
C LEU A 127 12.01 13.58 1.96
N THR A 128 12.19 13.12 3.19
CA THR A 128 11.91 11.74 3.59
C THR A 128 10.73 11.70 4.55
N ILE A 129 9.67 10.98 4.16
CA ILE A 129 8.47 10.75 4.97
C ILE A 129 8.44 9.28 5.37
N THR A 130 8.36 9.00 6.68
CA THR A 130 8.29 7.63 7.21
C THR A 130 6.97 7.39 7.93
N VAL A 131 6.31 6.28 7.61
CA VAL A 131 5.02 5.90 8.20
C VAL A 131 5.21 4.88 9.30
N THR A 132 4.60 5.13 10.46
CA THR A 132 4.55 4.24 11.63
C THR A 132 3.13 3.74 11.87
N ASP A 133 3.00 2.66 12.67
CA ASP A 133 1.74 1.99 12.95
C ASP A 133 1.64 1.61 14.42
N PRO A 134 0.83 2.32 15.24
CA PRO A 134 0.69 2.02 16.66
C PRO A 134 0.10 0.65 16.98
N HIS A 135 -0.61 -0.01 16.05
CA HIS A 135 -1.04 -1.40 16.26
C HIS A 135 0.12 -2.37 16.47
N ARG A 136 1.34 -1.93 16.13
CA ARG A 136 2.59 -2.69 16.29
C ARG A 136 3.64 -1.84 16.98
N ALA A 137 3.24 -1.10 18.03
CA ALA A 137 4.13 -0.25 18.81
C ALA A 137 5.38 -1.01 19.28
N GLY A 138 6.55 -0.38 19.15
CA GLY A 138 7.86 -0.96 19.40
C GLY A 138 8.50 -1.64 18.17
N HIS A 139 7.75 -1.94 17.10
CA HIS A 139 8.32 -2.50 15.88
C HIS A 139 9.19 -1.49 15.12
N GLU A 140 8.93 -0.20 15.28
CA GLU A 140 9.69 0.89 14.69
C GLU A 140 11.17 0.92 15.10
N LEU A 141 11.54 0.22 16.20
CA LEU A 141 12.92 0.09 16.70
C LEU A 141 13.48 -1.33 16.60
N ARG A 142 12.75 -2.28 16.01
CA ARG A 142 13.13 -3.71 16.05
C ARG A 142 13.31 -4.35 14.68
N TYR A 143 12.87 -3.70 13.62
CA TYR A 143 12.90 -4.26 12.28
C TYR A 143 13.79 -3.45 11.36
N TYR A 144 14.87 -4.05 10.91
CA TYR A 144 15.74 -3.51 9.87
C TYR A 144 15.12 -3.79 8.48
N PRO A 145 15.10 -2.85 7.56
CA PRO A 145 15.65 -1.49 7.60
C PRO A 145 14.67 -0.42 8.14
N GLY A 146 13.48 -0.78 8.61
CA GLY A 146 12.47 0.16 9.09
C GLY A 146 12.97 1.12 10.20
N GLU A 147 13.79 0.62 11.13
CA GLU A 147 14.43 1.47 12.14
C GLU A 147 15.32 2.54 11.51
N VAL A 148 16.11 2.18 10.49
CA VAL A 148 16.98 3.14 9.81
C VAL A 148 16.17 4.15 9.01
N THR A 149 15.10 3.69 8.36
CA THR A 149 14.16 4.58 7.66
C THR A 149 13.55 5.62 8.63
N LEU A 150 13.19 5.19 9.85
CA LEU A 150 12.73 6.11 10.88
C LEU A 150 13.79 7.13 11.29
N ARG A 151 15.04 6.70 11.45
CA ARG A 151 16.17 7.58 11.83
C ARG A 151 16.52 8.62 10.77
N LEU A 152 16.21 8.35 9.51
CA LEU A 152 16.45 9.23 8.37
C LEU A 152 15.25 10.14 8.04
N ALA A 153 14.15 10.02 8.78
CA ALA A 153 12.93 10.74 8.48
C ALA A 153 13.02 12.24 8.78
N ASP A 154 12.65 13.07 7.81
CA ASP A 154 12.35 14.49 8.03
C ASP A 154 10.92 14.65 8.60
N VAL A 155 10.03 13.74 8.21
CA VAL A 155 8.62 13.71 8.64
C VAL A 155 8.24 12.29 9.02
N VAL A 156 7.53 12.15 10.14
CA VAL A 156 6.98 10.87 10.58
C VAL A 156 5.46 10.97 10.66
N VAL A 157 4.77 10.09 9.94
CA VAL A 157 3.32 9.95 10.04
C VAL A 157 2.99 8.81 11.00
N ILE A 158 2.32 9.11 12.10
CA ILE A 158 1.74 8.11 13.00
C ILE A 158 0.34 7.80 12.46
N ASN A 159 0.23 6.73 11.68
CA ASN A 159 -1.02 6.38 11.00
C ASN A 159 -1.93 5.51 11.88
N LYS A 160 -3.20 5.34 11.48
CA LYS A 160 -4.20 4.48 12.13
C LYS A 160 -4.48 4.80 13.61
N MET A 161 -4.31 6.05 14.00
CA MET A 161 -4.58 6.48 15.38
C MET A 161 -6.05 6.32 15.77
N ASP A 162 -6.97 6.39 14.78
CA ASP A 162 -8.40 6.22 14.94
C ASP A 162 -8.82 4.82 15.44
N SER A 163 -7.95 3.84 15.29
CA SER A 163 -8.20 2.44 15.65
C SER A 163 -7.18 1.87 16.64
N SER A 164 -6.22 2.68 17.08
CA SER A 164 -5.12 2.27 17.98
C SER A 164 -5.38 2.66 19.44
N ALA A 165 -4.81 1.91 20.38
CA ALA A 165 -4.89 2.26 21.79
C ALA A 165 -4.00 3.48 22.12
N PRO A 166 -4.45 4.39 23.02
CA PRO A 166 -3.66 5.59 23.38
C PRO A 166 -2.26 5.27 23.93
N GLY A 167 -2.11 4.18 24.66
CA GLY A 167 -0.81 3.74 25.20
C GLY A 167 0.19 3.36 24.08
N ASP A 168 -0.29 2.69 23.04
CA ASP A 168 0.53 2.30 21.90
C ASP A 168 0.94 3.52 21.07
N ILE A 169 0.04 4.49 20.89
CA ILE A 169 0.35 5.78 20.26
C ILE A 169 1.47 6.50 21.02
N ASN A 170 1.39 6.55 22.35
CA ASN A 170 2.44 7.15 23.18
C ASN A 170 3.77 6.43 23.05
N THR A 171 3.78 5.10 23.03
CA THR A 171 4.99 4.30 22.81
C THR A 171 5.66 4.65 21.49
N VAL A 172 4.89 4.78 20.40
CA VAL A 172 5.43 5.20 19.09
C VAL A 172 6.01 6.62 19.16
N ARG A 173 5.33 7.57 19.83
CA ARG A 173 5.85 8.94 20.01
C ARG A 173 7.16 8.97 20.79
N GLU A 174 7.27 8.18 21.85
CA GLU A 174 8.52 8.07 22.64
C GLU A 174 9.65 7.49 21.79
N SER A 175 9.37 6.48 20.95
CA SER A 175 10.33 5.91 20.01
C SER A 175 10.81 6.94 19.00
N ILE A 176 9.90 7.72 18.40
CA ILE A 176 10.24 8.80 17.46
C ILE A 176 11.12 9.84 18.15
N GLN A 177 10.71 10.34 19.33
CA GLN A 177 11.47 11.33 20.09
C GLN A 177 12.90 10.86 20.41
N LYS A 178 13.09 9.56 20.61
CA LYS A 178 14.40 8.96 20.92
C LYS A 178 15.34 8.89 19.71
N VAL A 179 14.83 8.61 18.51
CA VAL A 179 15.68 8.26 17.35
C VAL A 179 15.60 9.23 16.18
N ALA A 180 14.56 10.06 16.13
CA ALA A 180 14.31 11.09 15.13
C ALA A 180 13.71 12.36 15.80
N PRO A 181 14.42 12.96 16.79
CA PRO A 181 13.87 14.07 17.59
C PRO A 181 13.57 15.34 16.78
N ASP A 182 14.22 15.52 15.65
CA ASP A 182 14.06 16.69 14.78
C ASP A 182 12.97 16.49 13.70
N ALA A 183 12.39 15.28 13.59
CA ALA A 183 11.36 15.00 12.61
C ALA A 183 10.04 15.70 12.96
N ILE A 184 9.36 16.22 11.93
CA ILE A 184 7.99 16.71 12.04
C ILE A 184 7.07 15.50 12.23
N VAL A 185 6.29 15.48 13.32
CA VAL A 185 5.37 14.37 13.61
C VAL A 185 3.95 14.76 13.20
N ILE A 186 3.34 13.97 12.33
CA ILE A 186 1.99 14.16 11.83
C ILE A 186 1.11 13.02 12.33
N ASP A 187 -0.02 13.37 12.92
CA ASP A 187 -1.03 12.44 13.36
C ASP A 187 -1.96 12.08 12.19
N GLY A 188 -2.25 10.80 12.03
CA GLY A 188 -3.06 10.30 10.94
C GLY A 188 -4.05 9.21 11.34
N ALA A 189 -5.23 9.28 10.75
CA ALA A 189 -6.26 8.27 10.78
C ALA A 189 -6.32 7.52 9.43
N SER A 190 -6.86 6.31 9.47
CA SER A 190 -7.10 5.49 8.26
C SER A 190 -8.55 5.00 8.24
N PRO A 191 -9.53 5.92 8.06
CA PRO A 191 -10.93 5.56 8.15
C PRO A 191 -11.35 4.62 7.02
N ILE A 192 -11.96 3.50 7.41
CA ILE A 192 -12.45 2.49 6.48
C ILE A 192 -13.81 2.88 5.92
N LYS A 193 -13.95 2.81 4.60
CA LYS A 193 -15.17 3.00 3.80
C LYS A 193 -15.43 1.78 2.95
N VAL A 194 -16.68 1.56 2.54
CA VAL A 194 -17.08 0.50 1.59
C VAL A 194 -18.06 1.07 0.58
N ASP A 195 -18.12 0.47 -0.62
CA ASP A 195 -19.07 0.91 -1.66
C ASP A 195 -20.52 0.69 -1.23
N ASP A 196 -20.83 -0.48 -0.68
CA ASP A 196 -22.18 -0.84 -0.23
C ASP A 196 -22.16 -1.57 1.11
N PRO A 197 -22.50 -0.90 2.22
CA PRO A 197 -22.57 -1.52 3.53
C PRO A 197 -23.67 -2.60 3.66
N SER A 198 -24.70 -2.59 2.79
CA SER A 198 -25.80 -3.55 2.83
C SER A 198 -25.35 -4.97 2.47
N VAL A 199 -24.27 -5.08 1.71
CA VAL A 199 -23.62 -6.35 1.34
C VAL A 199 -22.95 -7.01 2.54
N ILE A 200 -22.65 -6.24 3.61
CA ILE A 200 -21.98 -6.73 4.83
C ILE A 200 -22.97 -6.96 5.96
N LYS A 201 -23.87 -6.02 6.20
CA LYS A 201 -24.71 -5.97 7.38
C LYS A 201 -25.59 -7.22 7.56
N GLY A 202 -25.37 -7.96 8.65
CA GLY A 202 -26.10 -9.18 8.99
C GLY A 202 -25.81 -10.38 8.07
N LYS A 203 -24.77 -10.33 7.24
CA LYS A 203 -24.38 -11.39 6.30
C LYS A 203 -23.24 -12.25 6.85
N ARG A 204 -23.17 -13.50 6.40
CA ARG A 204 -21.99 -14.36 6.53
C ARG A 204 -21.06 -13.99 5.38
N VAL A 205 -19.94 -13.36 5.66
CA VAL A 205 -19.07 -12.80 4.64
C VAL A 205 -17.76 -13.59 4.49
N LEU A 206 -17.29 -13.76 3.27
CA LEU A 206 -15.89 -14.08 2.98
C LEU A 206 -15.12 -12.76 2.89
N VAL A 207 -14.00 -12.66 3.60
CA VAL A 207 -13.09 -11.52 3.48
C VAL A 207 -11.90 -11.90 2.63
N VAL A 208 -11.60 -11.10 1.60
CA VAL A 208 -10.42 -11.24 0.75
C VAL A 208 -9.49 -10.06 1.00
N GLU A 209 -8.25 -10.32 1.38
CA GLU A 209 -7.27 -9.31 1.80
C GLU A 209 -6.04 -9.31 0.90
N ASP A 210 -5.26 -8.24 0.99
CA ASP A 210 -3.93 -8.12 0.41
C ASP A 210 -3.00 -9.26 0.89
N GLY A 211 -2.50 -10.07 -0.04
CA GLY A 211 -1.67 -11.23 0.24
C GLY A 211 -0.37 -10.90 0.98
N PRO A 212 0.47 -9.97 0.51
CA PRO A 212 1.71 -9.57 1.16
C PRO A 212 1.54 -9.07 2.59
N THR A 213 0.49 -8.33 2.88
CA THR A 213 0.20 -7.84 4.24
C THR A 213 0.00 -8.99 5.24
N LEU A 214 -0.60 -10.08 4.81
CA LEU A 214 -0.88 -11.24 5.65
C LEU A 214 0.32 -12.18 5.78
N THR A 215 1.03 -12.41 4.70
CA THR A 215 2.16 -13.35 4.65
C THR A 215 3.44 -12.71 5.20
N HIS A 216 3.92 -11.65 4.57
CA HIS A 216 5.16 -10.97 4.95
C HIS A 216 4.98 -9.92 6.05
N GLY A 217 3.79 -9.29 6.13
CA GLY A 217 3.43 -8.34 7.18
C GLY A 217 3.06 -8.97 8.51
N GLU A 218 2.82 -10.28 8.55
CA GLU A 218 2.37 -11.06 9.72
C GLU A 218 1.09 -10.47 10.36
N MET A 219 0.25 -9.80 9.59
CA MET A 219 -1.00 -9.25 10.08
C MET A 219 -2.10 -10.32 10.09
N LYS A 220 -2.77 -10.47 11.22
CA LYS A 220 -3.89 -11.42 11.39
C LYS A 220 -5.21 -10.88 10.86
N ILE A 221 -5.29 -9.58 10.68
CA ILE A 221 -6.48 -8.84 10.22
C ILE A 221 -6.03 -7.75 9.24
N GLY A 222 -6.83 -7.49 8.23
CA GLY A 222 -6.64 -6.40 7.27
C GLY A 222 -7.87 -5.49 7.21
N ALA A 223 -7.91 -4.61 6.21
CA ALA A 223 -8.97 -3.63 6.02
C ALA A 223 -10.35 -4.26 5.84
N GLY A 224 -10.43 -5.40 5.16
CA GLY A 224 -11.67 -6.13 4.94
C GLY A 224 -12.25 -6.72 6.21
N VAL A 225 -11.40 -7.28 7.10
CA VAL A 225 -11.85 -7.78 8.41
C VAL A 225 -12.38 -6.62 9.28
N VAL A 226 -11.65 -5.50 9.31
CA VAL A 226 -12.12 -4.30 10.03
C VAL A 226 -13.43 -3.78 9.45
N ALA A 227 -13.59 -3.77 8.13
CA ALA A 227 -14.84 -3.40 7.47
C ALA A 227 -15.97 -4.37 7.82
N ALA A 228 -15.74 -5.69 7.76
CA ALA A 228 -16.74 -6.68 8.13
C ALA A 228 -17.26 -6.48 9.56
N GLN A 229 -16.37 -6.22 10.51
CA GLN A 229 -16.72 -5.94 11.91
C GLN A 229 -17.46 -4.59 12.04
N LYS A 230 -16.91 -3.52 11.46
CA LYS A 230 -17.46 -2.16 11.55
C LYS A 230 -18.87 -2.06 10.98
N PHE A 231 -19.12 -2.72 9.85
CA PHE A 231 -20.42 -2.68 9.17
C PHE A 231 -21.38 -3.82 9.57
N GLY A 232 -21.01 -4.60 10.58
CA GLY A 232 -21.92 -5.52 11.27
C GLY A 232 -22.18 -6.82 10.49
N ALA A 233 -21.16 -7.47 9.97
CA ALA A 233 -21.26 -8.84 9.46
C ALA A 233 -21.74 -9.79 10.58
N ALA A 234 -22.58 -10.76 10.23
CA ALA A 234 -23.03 -11.79 11.18
C ALA A 234 -21.88 -12.73 11.55
N SER A 235 -21.04 -13.07 10.58
CA SER A 235 -19.81 -13.86 10.78
C SER A 235 -18.87 -13.71 9.60
N ILE A 236 -17.59 -13.95 9.83
CA ILE A 236 -16.56 -14.09 8.79
C ILE A 236 -16.35 -15.59 8.57
N ILE A 237 -16.45 -16.05 7.33
CA ILE A 237 -16.36 -17.46 6.95
C ILE A 237 -14.91 -17.85 6.72
N ASP A 238 -14.49 -18.97 7.30
CA ASP A 238 -13.16 -19.53 7.06
C ASP A 238 -13.11 -20.15 5.65
N PRO A 239 -12.22 -19.66 4.77
CA PRO A 239 -12.11 -20.18 3.40
C PRO A 239 -11.40 -21.53 3.31
N ARG A 240 -10.65 -21.97 4.34
CA ARG A 240 -9.78 -23.17 4.29
C ARG A 240 -10.48 -24.43 3.77
N PRO A 241 -11.73 -24.75 4.15
CA PRO A 241 -12.42 -25.94 3.62
C PRO A 241 -12.73 -25.87 2.12
N PHE A 242 -12.61 -24.69 1.50
CA PHE A 242 -13.01 -24.44 0.10
C PHE A 242 -11.81 -24.09 -0.79
N THR A 243 -10.60 -24.03 -0.22
CA THR A 243 -9.38 -23.68 -0.97
C THR A 243 -9.03 -24.75 -1.99
N VAL A 244 -8.50 -24.29 -3.14
CA VAL A 244 -7.99 -25.16 -4.19
C VAL A 244 -6.59 -24.72 -4.62
N GLY A 245 -5.82 -25.67 -5.15
CA GLY A 245 -4.52 -25.43 -5.75
C GLY A 245 -3.55 -24.73 -4.79
N LYS A 246 -2.89 -23.69 -5.28
CA LYS A 246 -1.83 -22.97 -4.54
C LYS A 246 -2.32 -22.30 -3.24
N LEU A 247 -3.59 -21.95 -3.14
CA LEU A 247 -4.15 -21.37 -1.93
C LEU A 247 -4.16 -22.36 -0.75
N THR A 248 -4.37 -23.63 -1.02
CA THR A 248 -4.28 -24.69 0.02
C THR A 248 -2.86 -24.75 0.58
N GLU A 249 -1.85 -24.78 -0.29
CA GLU A 249 -0.44 -24.78 0.13
C GLU A 249 -0.09 -23.50 0.91
N THR A 250 -0.64 -22.35 0.52
CA THR A 250 -0.40 -21.08 1.22
C THR A 250 -0.86 -21.15 2.68
N PHE A 251 -2.02 -21.72 2.96
CA PHE A 251 -2.50 -21.89 4.33
C PHE A 251 -1.69 -22.91 5.14
N GLU A 252 -1.07 -23.89 4.48
CA GLU A 252 -0.13 -24.83 5.12
C GLU A 252 1.17 -24.13 5.51
N ILE A 253 1.71 -23.29 4.63
CA ILE A 253 2.96 -22.53 4.87
C ILE A 253 2.74 -21.43 5.91
N TYR A 254 1.59 -20.76 5.88
CA TYR A 254 1.25 -19.64 6.75
C TYR A 254 0.03 -19.96 7.64
N PRO A 255 0.14 -20.88 8.61
CA PRO A 255 -0.98 -21.34 9.42
C PRO A 255 -1.57 -20.25 10.34
N ASN A 256 -0.82 -19.17 10.54
CA ASN A 256 -1.22 -18.03 11.37
C ASN A 256 -2.11 -17.01 10.63
N ILE A 257 -2.33 -17.17 9.32
CA ILE A 257 -3.34 -16.38 8.60
C ILE A 257 -4.69 -16.55 9.29
N GLY A 258 -5.35 -15.42 9.58
CA GLY A 258 -6.65 -15.40 10.24
C GLY A 258 -7.78 -16.01 9.40
N THR A 259 -9.03 -15.80 9.81
CA THR A 259 -10.23 -16.22 9.08
C THR A 259 -10.48 -15.25 7.91
N LEU A 260 -9.71 -15.40 6.85
CA LEU A 260 -9.74 -14.55 5.66
C LEU A 260 -8.99 -15.24 4.51
N LEU A 261 -9.14 -14.75 3.28
CA LEU A 261 -8.50 -15.30 2.08
C LEU A 261 -7.46 -14.30 1.56
N PRO A 262 -6.17 -14.68 1.43
CA PRO A 262 -5.19 -13.82 0.77
C PRO A 262 -5.47 -13.74 -0.74
N ALA A 263 -5.51 -12.54 -1.30
CA ALA A 263 -5.52 -12.32 -2.74
C ALA A 263 -4.11 -12.59 -3.27
N MET A 264 -3.94 -13.69 -3.99
CA MET A 264 -2.66 -14.10 -4.55
C MET A 264 -2.85 -14.60 -5.98
N GLY A 265 -1.91 -14.27 -6.87
CA GLY A 265 -1.95 -14.77 -8.25
C GLY A 265 -0.79 -14.31 -9.11
N TYR A 266 0.13 -15.22 -9.37
CA TYR A 266 1.29 -15.01 -10.25
C TYR A 266 1.08 -15.52 -11.69
N GLY A 267 -0.14 -15.99 -12.01
CA GLY A 267 -0.46 -16.53 -13.34
C GLY A 267 -1.90 -17.00 -13.45
N GLU A 268 -2.33 -17.33 -14.68
CA GLU A 268 -3.72 -17.67 -14.99
C GLU A 268 -4.30 -18.80 -14.12
N GLN A 269 -3.49 -19.81 -13.77
CA GLN A 269 -3.97 -20.91 -12.94
C GLN A 269 -4.28 -20.47 -11.52
N GLN A 270 -3.45 -19.60 -10.94
CA GLN A 270 -3.67 -19.12 -9.58
C GLN A 270 -4.84 -18.14 -9.51
N LEU A 271 -5.09 -17.35 -10.57
CA LEU A 271 -6.31 -16.55 -10.70
C LEU A 271 -7.57 -17.44 -10.73
N LYS A 272 -7.53 -18.56 -11.46
CA LYS A 272 -8.62 -19.55 -11.47
C LYS A 272 -8.80 -20.21 -10.10
N ASP A 273 -7.72 -20.49 -9.39
CA ASP A 273 -7.77 -21.06 -8.03
C ASP A 273 -8.43 -20.06 -7.06
N LEU A 274 -8.09 -18.76 -7.16
CA LEU A 274 -8.70 -17.69 -6.38
C LEU A 274 -10.20 -17.55 -6.68
N GLU A 275 -10.56 -17.47 -7.96
CA GLU A 275 -11.96 -17.41 -8.41
C GLU A 275 -12.76 -18.61 -7.91
N THR A 276 -12.21 -19.80 -8.06
CA THR A 276 -12.84 -21.05 -7.64
C THR A 276 -13.04 -21.10 -6.14
N THR A 277 -12.02 -20.73 -5.36
CA THR A 277 -12.09 -20.70 -3.89
C THR A 277 -13.14 -19.71 -3.41
N ILE A 278 -13.18 -18.50 -3.97
CA ILE A 278 -14.18 -17.46 -3.61
C ILE A 278 -15.60 -17.97 -3.93
N ASN A 279 -15.79 -18.53 -5.12
CA ASN A 279 -17.13 -18.98 -5.56
C ASN A 279 -17.61 -20.24 -4.83
N ASN A 280 -16.70 -21.13 -4.41
CA ASN A 280 -17.04 -22.33 -3.63
C ASN A 280 -17.27 -22.04 -2.14
N THR A 281 -16.71 -20.96 -1.59
CA THR A 281 -16.89 -20.64 -0.16
C THR A 281 -18.37 -20.42 0.16
N GLU A 282 -18.90 -21.12 1.14
CA GLU A 282 -20.31 -21.06 1.56
C GLU A 282 -20.59 -19.78 2.38
N CYS A 283 -20.64 -18.64 1.71
CA CYS A 283 -20.93 -17.34 2.27
C CYS A 283 -22.05 -16.61 1.52
N ASP A 284 -22.64 -15.58 2.15
CA ASP A 284 -23.73 -14.80 1.56
C ASP A 284 -23.16 -13.68 0.66
N SER A 285 -21.95 -13.19 0.96
CA SER A 285 -21.30 -12.13 0.20
C SER A 285 -19.79 -12.10 0.42
N VAL A 286 -19.09 -11.26 -0.35
CA VAL A 286 -17.63 -11.12 -0.33
C VAL A 286 -17.24 -9.67 -0.02
N VAL A 287 -16.32 -9.50 0.92
CA VAL A 287 -15.71 -8.21 1.27
C VAL A 287 -14.30 -8.18 0.69
N ILE A 288 -14.05 -7.27 -0.25
CA ILE A 288 -12.78 -7.16 -0.98
C ILE A 288 -11.94 -6.08 -0.30
N GLY A 289 -10.95 -6.51 0.49
CA GLY A 289 -10.02 -5.65 1.25
C GLY A 289 -8.69 -5.36 0.53
N THR A 290 -8.44 -5.98 -0.62
CA THR A 290 -7.27 -5.67 -1.46
C THR A 290 -7.46 -4.34 -2.21
N PRO A 291 -6.38 -3.57 -2.46
CA PRO A 291 -6.46 -2.29 -3.15
C PRO A 291 -6.89 -2.39 -4.64
N ILE A 292 -6.76 -3.57 -5.27
CA ILE A 292 -7.18 -3.78 -6.66
C ILE A 292 -8.67 -4.09 -6.78
N ASP A 293 -9.21 -3.87 -7.98
CA ASP A 293 -10.56 -4.30 -8.31
C ASP A 293 -10.57 -5.74 -8.82
N LEU A 294 -10.77 -6.71 -7.91
CA LEU A 294 -10.83 -8.13 -8.27
C LEU A 294 -11.91 -8.45 -9.31
N ASN A 295 -13.01 -7.69 -9.38
CA ASN A 295 -14.09 -7.93 -10.35
C ASN A 295 -13.64 -7.72 -11.82
N ARG A 296 -12.50 -7.06 -12.05
CA ARG A 296 -11.92 -6.90 -13.39
C ARG A 296 -11.08 -8.10 -13.81
N ILE A 297 -10.62 -8.90 -12.85
CA ILE A 297 -9.63 -9.95 -13.07
C ILE A 297 -10.28 -11.32 -12.98
N ILE A 298 -11.24 -11.49 -12.07
CA ILE A 298 -11.96 -12.75 -11.82
C ILE A 298 -13.48 -12.51 -11.75
N ASN A 299 -14.26 -13.56 -12.02
CA ASN A 299 -15.71 -13.50 -11.98
C ASN A 299 -16.26 -13.93 -10.61
N ILE A 300 -16.53 -12.97 -9.75
CA ILE A 300 -17.15 -13.20 -8.43
C ILE A 300 -18.67 -13.27 -8.59
N LYS A 301 -19.24 -14.47 -8.43
CA LYS A 301 -20.69 -14.74 -8.63
C LYS A 301 -21.56 -14.27 -7.47
N LYS A 302 -20.98 -13.91 -6.34
CA LYS A 302 -21.68 -13.48 -5.14
C LYS A 302 -21.75 -11.95 -5.05
N PRO A 303 -22.78 -11.38 -4.36
CA PRO A 303 -22.74 -9.97 -4.01
C PRO A 303 -21.41 -9.63 -3.33
N ASN A 304 -20.77 -8.53 -3.75
CA ASN A 304 -19.50 -8.15 -3.16
C ASN A 304 -19.40 -6.63 -3.01
N THR A 305 -18.52 -6.20 -2.13
CA THR A 305 -18.24 -4.79 -1.90
C THR A 305 -16.74 -4.59 -1.68
N ARG A 306 -16.19 -3.49 -2.20
CA ARG A 306 -14.80 -3.11 -2.01
C ARG A 306 -14.64 -2.26 -0.77
N VAL A 307 -13.48 -2.40 -0.15
CA VAL A 307 -13.05 -1.61 1.00
C VAL A 307 -12.04 -0.57 0.54
N TYR A 308 -12.21 0.66 1.01
CA TYR A 308 -11.31 1.78 0.75
C TYR A 308 -10.81 2.35 2.07
N TYR A 309 -9.58 2.83 2.04
CA TYR A 309 -8.94 3.53 3.14
C TYR A 309 -7.94 4.53 2.58
N ASP A 310 -8.01 5.76 3.07
CA ASP A 310 -7.10 6.83 2.71
C ASP A 310 -6.59 7.49 3.99
N LEU A 311 -5.39 8.08 3.92
CA LEU A 311 -4.84 8.84 5.02
C LEU A 311 -5.69 10.10 5.25
N GLN A 312 -6.08 10.30 6.49
CA GLN A 312 -6.69 11.54 6.96
C GLN A 312 -5.83 12.13 8.07
N GLU A 313 -5.20 13.27 7.81
CA GLU A 313 -4.39 13.95 8.81
C GLU A 313 -5.27 14.49 9.95
N ILE A 314 -4.76 14.47 11.18
CA ILE A 314 -5.43 14.96 12.39
C ILE A 314 -4.72 16.20 12.91
N GLY A 315 -5.35 17.37 12.76
CA GLY A 315 -4.83 18.62 13.28
C GLY A 315 -3.58 19.15 12.56
N HIS A 316 -2.67 19.70 13.32
CA HIS A 316 -1.42 20.31 12.87
C HIS A 316 -0.23 19.79 13.67
N PRO A 317 1.00 19.67 13.09
CA PRO A 317 1.27 19.88 11.65
C PRO A 317 0.60 18.81 10.76
N ASN A 318 0.47 19.10 9.46
CA ASN A 318 -0.10 18.19 8.49
C ASN A 318 0.75 18.12 7.20
N LEU A 319 0.43 17.15 6.31
CA LEU A 319 1.18 16.96 5.06
C LEU A 319 1.06 18.15 4.12
N SER A 320 -0.09 18.87 4.11
CA SER A 320 -0.24 20.04 3.25
C SER A 320 0.78 21.12 3.57
N GLU A 321 1.02 21.40 4.85
CA GLU A 321 2.02 22.35 5.30
C GLU A 321 3.45 21.93 4.91
N VAL A 322 3.77 20.67 5.09
CA VAL A 322 5.07 20.10 4.69
C VAL A 322 5.29 20.21 3.18
N ILE A 323 4.25 19.92 2.38
CA ILE A 323 4.32 20.01 0.91
C ILE A 323 4.40 21.48 0.46
N ASP A 324 3.72 22.41 1.14
CA ASP A 324 3.85 23.84 0.87
C ASP A 324 5.30 24.32 1.05
N ASP A 325 5.94 23.90 2.13
CA ASP A 325 7.34 24.25 2.41
C ASP A 325 8.30 23.61 1.40
N PHE A 326 8.04 22.35 1.01
CA PHE A 326 8.81 21.66 -0.03
C PHE A 326 8.72 22.39 -1.39
N VAL A 327 7.51 22.70 -1.84
CA VAL A 327 7.25 23.42 -3.11
C VAL A 327 7.95 24.79 -3.10
N LYS A 328 7.82 25.54 -2.01
CA LYS A 328 8.49 26.83 -1.83
C LYS A 328 10.02 26.70 -1.86
N LYS A 329 10.58 25.71 -1.17
CA LYS A 329 12.03 25.46 -1.10
C LYS A 329 12.63 25.17 -2.48
N HIS A 330 11.89 24.49 -3.35
CA HIS A 330 12.33 24.07 -4.68
C HIS A 330 11.88 25.02 -5.80
N ASN A 331 11.17 26.11 -5.49
CA ASN A 331 10.64 27.09 -6.45
C ASN A 331 9.75 26.43 -7.55
N LEU A 332 8.88 25.50 -7.15
CA LEU A 332 7.95 24.79 -8.00
C LEU A 332 6.63 25.55 -8.19
#